data_123cf5e3c36efb1bf43295f48d730670
#
_entry.id   123cf5e3c36efb1bf43295f48d730670
#
_cell.length_a   1.000
_cell.length_b   1.000
_cell.length_c   1.000
_cell.angle_alpha   90.00
_cell.angle_beta   90.00
_cell.angle_gamma   90.00
#
_symmetry.space_group_name_H-M   'P 1'
#
loop_
_entity.id
_entity.type
_entity.pdbx_description
1 polymer ?
#
loop_
_entity_poly.entity_id
_entity_poly.type
_entity_poly.pdbx_seq_one_letter_code
_entity_poly.pdbx_strand_id
1 'polypeptide(L)'
;MPTNIEWADLTDNIIRAKGGGWWCQKISEGCKNCYSEKLNQNSFFGGNKQPYSGQPPELVLDTEAIRKWGFQRKPKKHFVSSMTDVFGEWVPRLWQHEMLDGMFVAPKQIFQILTKRPEVMLSSINEWLSNHGLEELPSNIWVGTSIENRHTLEERSQFLAQIPASVRFWSVEPLLKHLGDISQYLNDVQWLIIGGESGPDSRPCHIEWVESLVKQCNESKTPVFVKQLGSNVYLNQQPFKTKHAKGGELAEFPQQIQIREFPNFTCD
;
A
#
# COMPACT_ATOMS: atom_id res chain seq x y z
N MET A 1 -6.97 -9.87 10.36
CA MET A 1 -8.45 -9.69 10.41
C MET A 1 -8.99 -9.55 9.00
N PRO A 2 -10.22 -10.03 8.67
CA PRO A 2 -10.84 -9.75 7.38
C PRO A 2 -10.82 -8.24 7.11
N THR A 3 -10.63 -7.85 5.86
CA THR A 3 -10.51 -6.45 5.47
C THR A 3 -11.50 -6.09 4.35
N ASN A 4 -11.85 -4.81 4.25
CA ASN A 4 -12.60 -4.25 3.14
C ASN A 4 -11.67 -3.60 2.10
N ILE A 5 -10.38 -3.94 2.15
CA ILE A 5 -9.40 -3.51 1.14
C ILE A 5 -9.47 -4.51 0.00
N GLU A 6 -9.92 -4.08 -1.16
CA GLU A 6 -10.37 -4.92 -2.27
C GLU A 6 -9.25 -5.79 -2.87
N TRP A 7 -7.98 -5.42 -2.65
CA TRP A 7 -6.82 -6.15 -3.17
C TRP A 7 -6.11 -7.04 -2.13
N ALA A 8 -6.66 -7.16 -0.91
CA ALA A 8 -6.15 -8.04 0.15
C ALA A 8 -7.27 -8.88 0.79
N ASP A 9 -6.94 -10.05 1.31
CA ASP A 9 -7.90 -10.87 2.07
C ASP A 9 -7.92 -10.50 3.56
N LEU A 10 -6.76 -10.13 4.07
CA LEU A 10 -6.55 -9.81 5.49
C LEU A 10 -5.71 -8.53 5.64
N THR A 11 -5.90 -7.87 6.76
CA THR A 11 -5.03 -6.78 7.20
C THR A 11 -4.46 -7.11 8.57
N ASP A 12 -3.13 -7.08 8.69
CA ASP A 12 -2.41 -7.39 9.91
C ASP A 12 -1.62 -6.16 10.39
N ASN A 13 -2.15 -5.48 11.40
CA ASN A 13 -1.50 -4.31 12.01
C ASN A 13 -0.63 -4.77 13.18
N ILE A 14 0.60 -5.16 12.88
CA ILE A 14 1.55 -5.77 13.81
C ILE A 14 2.24 -4.78 14.75
N ILE A 15 2.18 -3.48 14.47
CA ILE A 15 2.75 -2.43 15.31
C ILE A 15 1.60 -1.59 15.87
N ARG A 16 1.57 -1.43 17.20
CA ARG A 16 0.53 -0.71 17.92
C ARG A 16 1.13 0.21 18.98
N ALA A 17 0.40 1.24 19.35
CA ALA A 17 0.71 1.96 20.56
C ALA A 17 0.39 1.10 21.80
N LYS A 18 1.24 1.12 22.85
CA LYS A 18 1.11 0.32 24.07
C LYS A 18 -0.26 0.47 24.76
N GLY A 19 -0.83 1.66 24.71
CA GLY A 19 -2.16 1.95 25.26
C GLY A 19 -3.31 1.71 24.29
N GLY A 20 -3.08 1.09 23.13
CA GLY A 20 -4.05 0.90 22.06
C GLY A 20 -3.92 1.93 20.95
N GLY A 21 -4.55 1.65 19.80
CA GLY A 21 -4.43 2.45 18.59
C GLY A 21 -3.08 2.29 17.89
N TRP A 22 -2.77 3.25 17.04
CA TRP A 22 -1.61 3.23 16.14
C TRP A 22 -0.94 4.60 16.10
N TRP A 23 0.20 4.66 15.44
CA TRP A 23 0.89 5.91 15.18
C TRP A 23 1.63 5.85 13.84
N CYS A 24 1.66 6.97 13.16
CA CYS A 24 2.42 7.18 11.92
C CYS A 24 2.81 8.65 11.82
N GLN A 25 3.76 8.99 10.96
CA GLN A 25 4.16 10.36 10.68
C GLN A 25 3.86 10.73 9.23
N LYS A 26 3.22 11.87 9.04
CA LYS A 26 2.94 12.43 7.72
C LYS A 26 4.21 12.92 7.06
N ILE A 27 4.44 12.53 5.80
CA ILE A 27 5.63 12.94 5.03
C ILE A 27 5.33 13.49 3.64
N SER A 28 4.08 13.41 3.18
CA SER A 28 3.71 13.85 1.84
C SER A 28 2.30 14.43 1.79
N GLU A 29 1.95 15.03 0.64
CA GLU A 29 0.61 15.55 0.39
C GLU A 29 -0.49 14.49 0.57
N GLY A 30 -0.22 13.23 0.20
CA GLY A 30 -1.16 12.11 0.37
C GLY A 30 -1.48 11.78 1.82
N CYS A 31 -0.66 12.24 2.77
CA CYS A 31 -0.94 12.06 4.20
C CYS A 31 -1.91 13.11 4.78
N LYS A 32 -2.30 14.15 4.01
CA LYS A 32 -3.15 15.25 4.53
C LYS A 32 -4.48 14.74 5.06
N ASN A 33 -5.20 13.90 4.30
CA ASN A 33 -6.52 13.37 4.66
C ASN A 33 -6.46 11.87 4.99
N CYS A 34 -5.38 11.43 5.66
CA CYS A 34 -5.09 10.03 5.92
C CYS A 34 -6.25 9.31 6.60
N TYR A 35 -6.73 8.23 5.98
CA TYR A 35 -7.83 7.43 6.51
C TYR A 35 -7.45 6.73 7.81
N SER A 36 -6.21 6.27 7.94
CA SER A 36 -5.74 5.57 9.13
C SER A 36 -5.65 6.51 10.33
N GLU A 37 -5.26 7.78 10.13
CA GLU A 37 -5.33 8.78 11.18
C GLU A 37 -6.77 9.03 11.63
N LYS A 38 -7.72 9.19 10.68
CA LYS A 38 -9.14 9.37 10.99
C LYS A 38 -9.69 8.18 11.80
N LEU A 39 -9.32 6.96 11.46
CA LEU A 39 -9.67 5.76 12.24
C LEU A 39 -9.00 5.76 13.62
N ASN A 40 -7.73 6.16 13.71
CA ASN A 40 -7.00 6.23 14.97
C ASN A 40 -7.57 7.29 15.93
N GLN A 41 -8.15 8.37 15.40
CA GLN A 41 -8.83 9.38 16.18
C GLN A 41 -10.19 8.93 16.72
N ASN A 42 -10.71 7.80 16.26
CA ASN A 42 -11.99 7.24 16.67
C ASN A 42 -11.79 6.00 17.55
N SER A 43 -12.10 6.14 18.85
CA SER A 43 -11.97 5.05 19.82
C SER A 43 -12.90 3.86 19.56
N PHE A 44 -14.02 4.05 18.84
CA PHE A 44 -14.91 2.95 18.44
C PHE A 44 -14.20 1.93 17.53
N PHE A 45 -13.24 2.39 16.73
CA PHE A 45 -12.39 1.52 15.89
C PHE A 45 -11.08 1.09 16.57
N GLY A 46 -10.98 1.26 17.90
CA GLY A 46 -9.79 0.90 18.68
C GLY A 46 -8.65 1.93 18.59
N GLY A 47 -8.94 3.13 18.10
CA GLY A 47 -7.96 4.23 18.05
C GLY A 47 -7.73 4.87 19.42
N ASN A 48 -6.57 5.52 19.56
CA ASN A 48 -6.14 6.19 20.80
C ASN A 48 -6.39 7.71 20.81
N LYS A 49 -7.05 8.24 19.79
CA LYS A 49 -7.34 9.66 19.55
C LYS A 49 -6.12 10.55 19.28
N GLN A 50 -4.92 9.98 19.19
CA GLN A 50 -3.72 10.77 18.89
C GLN A 50 -3.61 11.07 17.40
N PRO A 51 -3.25 12.30 17.02
CA PRO A 51 -2.92 12.63 15.63
C PRO A 51 -1.61 11.99 15.22
N TYR A 52 -1.41 11.80 13.92
CA TYR A 52 -0.15 11.30 13.36
C TYR A 52 0.86 12.45 13.20
N SER A 53 1.19 13.08 14.34
CA SER A 53 2.12 14.20 14.43
C SER A 53 2.77 14.26 15.82
N GLY A 54 3.91 14.96 15.91
CA GLY A 54 4.68 15.07 17.15
C GLY A 54 5.53 13.84 17.44
N GLN A 55 5.74 13.54 18.71
CA GLN A 55 6.55 12.38 19.11
C GLN A 55 5.72 11.09 19.11
N PRO A 56 6.30 9.97 18.64
CA PRO A 56 5.63 8.68 18.72
C PRO A 56 5.37 8.28 20.17
N PRO A 57 4.21 7.66 20.45
CA PRO A 57 3.99 7.01 21.76
C PRO A 57 4.91 5.79 21.89
N GLU A 58 4.95 5.22 23.08
CA GLU A 58 5.58 3.89 23.25
C GLU A 58 4.84 2.87 22.37
N LEU A 59 5.57 2.24 21.45
CA LEU A 59 5.04 1.26 20.52
C LEU A 59 5.39 -0.15 20.98
N VAL A 60 4.61 -1.12 20.51
CA VAL A 60 4.82 -2.56 20.74
C VAL A 60 4.64 -3.31 19.43
N LEU A 61 5.46 -4.35 19.25
CA LEU A 61 5.32 -5.31 18.16
C LEU A 61 4.44 -6.48 18.60
N ASP A 62 3.43 -6.82 17.81
CA ASP A 62 2.58 -7.99 18.03
C ASP A 62 3.24 -9.25 17.42
N THR A 63 4.23 -9.79 18.14
CA THR A 63 4.97 -10.99 17.73
C THR A 63 4.08 -12.22 17.65
N GLU A 64 2.99 -12.26 18.42
CA GLU A 64 2.01 -13.35 18.36
C GLU A 64 1.21 -13.32 17.06
N ALA A 65 0.86 -12.13 16.54
CA ALA A 65 0.25 -11.99 15.23
C ALA A 65 1.18 -12.46 14.11
N ILE A 66 2.48 -12.11 14.19
CA ILE A 66 3.50 -12.56 13.24
C ILE A 66 3.61 -14.09 13.28
N ARG A 67 3.76 -14.67 14.47
CA ARG A 67 3.86 -16.13 14.63
C ARG A 67 2.68 -16.89 14.02
N LYS A 68 1.48 -16.33 14.07
CA LYS A 68 0.26 -16.96 13.51
C LYS A 68 0.29 -17.14 12.00
N TRP A 69 1.08 -16.38 11.26
CA TRP A 69 1.18 -16.52 9.80
C TRP A 69 1.64 -17.94 9.40
N GLY A 70 2.64 -18.49 10.08
CA GLY A 70 3.17 -19.83 9.81
C GLY A 70 2.17 -20.97 10.06
N PHE A 71 1.11 -20.75 10.85
CA PHE A 71 0.08 -21.76 11.13
C PHE A 71 -1.13 -21.70 10.21
N GLN A 72 -1.22 -20.69 9.33
CA GLN A 72 -2.34 -20.55 8.40
C GLN A 72 -2.24 -21.58 7.28
N ARG A 73 -3.25 -22.44 7.16
CA ARG A 73 -3.27 -23.54 6.18
C ARG A 73 -3.73 -23.11 4.79
N LYS A 74 -4.65 -22.14 4.72
CA LYS A 74 -5.21 -21.64 3.46
C LYS A 74 -4.43 -20.42 2.99
N PRO A 75 -3.98 -20.38 1.72
CA PRO A 75 -3.34 -19.20 1.17
C PRO A 75 -4.23 -17.95 1.29
N LYS A 76 -3.64 -16.85 1.70
CA LYS A 76 -4.29 -15.55 1.85
C LYS A 76 -3.34 -14.43 1.46
N LYS A 77 -3.89 -13.33 0.95
CA LYS A 77 -3.16 -12.07 0.74
C LYS A 77 -3.30 -11.22 1.99
N HIS A 78 -2.17 -10.90 2.60
CA HIS A 78 -2.05 -10.11 3.83
C HIS A 78 -1.52 -8.72 3.50
N PHE A 79 -2.33 -7.68 3.67
CA PHE A 79 -1.81 -6.32 3.69
C PHE A 79 -1.26 -6.02 5.10
N VAL A 80 0.05 -5.88 5.20
CA VAL A 80 0.73 -5.72 6.49
C VAL A 80 0.84 -4.24 6.85
N SER A 81 0.37 -3.91 8.05
CA SER A 81 0.48 -2.59 8.69
C SER A 81 -0.18 -1.44 7.91
N SER A 82 -1.49 -1.59 7.63
CA SER A 82 -2.28 -0.54 6.99
C SER A 82 -2.44 0.73 7.84
N MET A 83 -2.17 0.67 9.15
CA MET A 83 -2.39 1.76 10.11
C MET A 83 -1.10 2.48 10.51
N THR A 84 0.07 1.95 10.15
CA THR A 84 1.38 2.56 10.38
C THR A 84 2.32 2.22 9.22
N ASP A 85 3.33 3.05 9.00
CA ASP A 85 4.40 2.72 8.05
C ASP A 85 5.50 1.95 8.80
N VAL A 86 5.71 0.67 8.46
CA VAL A 86 6.69 -0.20 9.13
C VAL A 86 8.14 0.22 8.88
N PHE A 87 8.37 1.04 7.87
CA PHE A 87 9.69 1.60 7.57
C PHE A 87 9.83 3.04 8.05
N GLY A 88 8.96 3.48 8.97
CA GLY A 88 9.10 4.76 9.65
C GLY A 88 10.30 4.76 10.61
N GLU A 89 10.92 5.92 10.80
CA GLU A 89 12.09 6.10 11.69
C GLU A 89 11.83 5.70 13.14
N TRP A 90 10.56 5.69 13.54
CA TRP A 90 10.11 5.27 14.88
C TRP A 90 10.01 3.76 15.07
N VAL A 91 10.19 2.97 13.99
CA VAL A 91 10.11 1.51 14.03
C VAL A 91 11.52 0.94 14.11
N PRO A 92 11.89 0.23 15.19
CA PRO A 92 13.19 -0.40 15.29
C PRO A 92 13.48 -1.34 14.13
N ARG A 93 14.71 -1.31 13.61
CA ARG A 93 15.17 -2.21 12.54
C ARG A 93 14.89 -3.69 12.87
N LEU A 94 15.10 -4.08 14.11
CA LEU A 94 14.82 -5.44 14.58
C LEU A 94 13.37 -5.85 14.33
N TRP A 95 12.41 -4.95 14.53
CA TRP A 95 10.99 -5.26 14.28
C TRP A 95 10.67 -5.44 12.79
N GLN A 96 11.37 -4.70 11.93
CA GLN A 96 11.27 -4.88 10.47
C GLN A 96 11.79 -6.26 10.06
N HIS A 97 12.90 -6.70 10.66
CA HIS A 97 13.47 -8.03 10.42
C HIS A 97 12.61 -9.14 11.00
N GLU A 98 12.09 -9.02 12.23
CA GLU A 98 11.14 -9.99 12.80
C GLU A 98 9.87 -10.16 11.94
N MET A 99 9.39 -9.09 11.32
CA MET A 99 8.29 -9.15 10.35
C MET A 99 8.69 -9.97 9.11
N LEU A 100 9.86 -9.72 8.54
CA LEU A 100 10.37 -10.46 7.37
C LEU A 100 10.62 -11.93 7.69
N ASP A 101 11.15 -12.25 8.89
CA ASP A 101 11.33 -13.61 9.39
C ASP A 101 9.99 -14.37 9.47
N GLY A 102 8.96 -13.69 9.99
CA GLY A 102 7.61 -14.24 10.06
C GLY A 102 7.01 -14.52 8.69
N MET A 103 7.28 -13.68 7.70
CA MET A 103 6.84 -13.88 6.31
C MET A 103 7.61 -15.03 5.63
N PHE A 104 8.92 -15.10 5.87
CA PHE A 104 9.79 -16.14 5.35
C PHE A 104 9.35 -17.54 5.76
N VAL A 105 8.95 -17.73 7.01
CA VAL A 105 8.48 -19.04 7.52
C VAL A 105 7.02 -19.36 7.17
N ALA A 106 6.36 -18.50 6.41
CA ALA A 106 4.97 -18.66 5.99
C ALA A 106 4.80 -18.62 4.45
N PRO A 107 5.49 -19.49 3.67
CA PRO A 107 5.58 -19.38 2.22
C PRO A 107 4.23 -19.58 1.49
N LYS A 108 3.22 -20.14 2.15
CA LYS A 108 1.86 -20.30 1.59
C LYS A 108 1.04 -19.01 1.62
N GLN A 109 1.47 -18.00 2.39
CA GLN A 109 0.77 -16.72 2.50
C GLN A 109 1.44 -15.71 1.58
N ILE A 110 0.68 -14.79 0.99
CA ILE A 110 1.21 -13.66 0.22
C ILE A 110 1.18 -12.44 1.13
N PHE A 111 2.32 -11.78 1.28
CA PHE A 111 2.45 -10.57 2.09
C PHE A 111 2.66 -9.36 1.21
N GLN A 112 1.81 -8.36 1.38
CA GLN A 112 1.87 -7.10 0.66
C GLN A 112 2.29 -6.01 1.64
N ILE A 113 3.51 -5.48 1.46
CA ILE A 113 4.09 -4.44 2.30
C ILE A 113 4.10 -3.14 1.50
N LEU A 114 3.54 -2.08 2.08
CA LEU A 114 3.44 -0.77 1.43
C LEU A 114 4.05 0.30 2.32
N THR A 115 4.90 1.14 1.73
CA THR A 115 5.54 2.25 2.45
C THR A 115 5.57 3.53 1.63
N LYS A 116 5.73 4.66 2.30
CA LYS A 116 6.10 5.94 1.69
C LYS A 116 7.60 6.27 1.86
N ARG A 117 8.37 5.31 2.41
CA ARG A 117 9.81 5.39 2.69
C ARG A 117 10.56 4.22 2.04
N PRO A 118 10.53 4.12 0.69
CA PRO A 118 11.15 2.99 -0.01
C PRO A 118 12.67 2.95 0.16
N GLU A 119 13.33 4.05 0.45
CA GLU A 119 14.75 4.13 0.77
C GLU A 119 15.10 3.38 2.07
N VAL A 120 14.23 3.51 3.10
CA VAL A 120 14.40 2.77 4.36
C VAL A 120 14.07 1.30 4.16
N MET A 121 13.03 1.00 3.38
CA MET A 121 12.67 -0.37 3.01
C MET A 121 13.80 -1.07 2.27
N LEU A 122 14.42 -0.42 1.29
CA LEU A 122 15.58 -0.95 0.54
C LEU A 122 16.74 -1.28 1.49
N SER A 123 17.10 -0.34 2.35
CA SER A 123 18.17 -0.55 3.35
C SER A 123 17.87 -1.72 4.28
N SER A 124 16.63 -1.81 4.77
CA SER A 124 16.19 -2.87 5.68
C SER A 124 16.22 -4.25 5.02
N ILE A 125 15.71 -4.34 3.81
CA ILE A 125 15.64 -5.61 3.06
C ILE A 125 17.05 -6.09 2.70
N ASN A 126 17.93 -5.21 2.22
CA ASN A 126 19.30 -5.59 1.87
C ASN A 126 20.06 -6.12 3.09
N GLU A 127 19.90 -5.49 4.26
CA GLU A 127 20.50 -5.97 5.51
C GLU A 127 19.94 -7.35 5.91
N TRP A 128 18.61 -7.51 5.82
CA TRP A 128 17.95 -8.79 6.13
C TRP A 128 18.40 -9.92 5.19
N LEU A 129 18.44 -9.66 3.87
CA LEU A 129 18.92 -10.62 2.86
C LEU A 129 20.37 -11.04 3.13
N SER A 130 21.24 -10.07 3.41
CA SER A 130 22.64 -10.34 3.75
C SER A 130 22.76 -11.24 4.98
N ASN A 131 21.96 -11.00 6.02
CA ASN A 131 21.97 -11.80 7.24
C ASN A 131 21.46 -13.23 7.02
N HIS A 132 20.65 -13.46 6.00
CA HIS A 132 20.10 -14.78 5.66
C HIS A 132 20.86 -15.47 4.50
N GLY A 133 21.86 -14.82 3.90
CA GLY A 133 22.59 -15.35 2.75
C GLY A 133 21.72 -15.51 1.49
N LEU A 134 20.70 -14.62 1.33
CA LEU A 134 19.77 -14.61 0.21
C LEU A 134 20.11 -13.46 -0.75
N GLU A 135 19.87 -13.67 -2.05
CA GLU A 135 20.06 -12.65 -3.09
C GLU A 135 18.78 -11.87 -3.39
N GLU A 136 17.60 -12.47 -3.13
CA GLU A 136 16.30 -11.84 -3.35
C GLU A 136 15.29 -12.25 -2.27
N LEU A 137 14.24 -11.46 -2.14
CA LEU A 137 13.12 -11.78 -1.25
C LEU A 137 12.40 -13.04 -1.71
N PRO A 138 11.90 -13.87 -0.77
CA PRO A 138 10.95 -14.94 -1.09
C PRO A 138 9.79 -14.42 -1.94
N SER A 139 9.39 -15.20 -2.94
CA SER A 139 8.39 -14.79 -3.93
C SER A 139 7.03 -14.41 -3.35
N ASN A 140 6.71 -14.89 -2.15
CA ASN A 140 5.50 -14.57 -1.42
C ASN A 140 5.51 -13.18 -0.72
N ILE A 141 6.64 -12.46 -0.75
CA ILE A 141 6.78 -11.12 -0.15
C ILE A 141 6.77 -10.08 -1.26
N TRP A 142 5.67 -9.35 -1.37
CA TRP A 142 5.46 -8.29 -2.34
C TRP A 142 5.71 -6.93 -1.70
N VAL A 143 6.53 -6.11 -2.33
CA VAL A 143 6.93 -4.80 -1.81
C VAL A 143 6.40 -3.68 -2.68
N GLY A 144 5.91 -2.62 -2.06
CA GLY A 144 5.34 -1.51 -2.80
C GLY A 144 5.58 -0.16 -2.16
N THR A 145 5.41 0.87 -2.98
CA THR A 145 5.42 2.26 -2.49
C THR A 145 4.20 3.04 -2.96
N SER A 146 3.80 4.03 -2.15
CA SER A 146 2.71 4.93 -2.52
C SER A 146 3.22 6.00 -3.47
N ILE A 147 2.48 6.23 -4.56
CA ILE A 147 2.71 7.31 -5.53
C ILE A 147 1.49 8.23 -5.52
N GLU A 148 1.69 9.53 -5.42
CA GLU A 148 0.60 10.51 -5.27
C GLU A 148 0.58 11.53 -6.41
N ASN A 149 1.74 11.81 -6.96
CA ASN A 149 2.01 12.78 -8.03
C ASN A 149 3.35 12.46 -8.72
N ARG A 150 3.72 13.26 -9.73
CA ARG A 150 4.96 13.06 -10.50
C ARG A 150 6.22 13.14 -9.62
N HIS A 151 6.27 14.02 -8.66
CA HIS A 151 7.42 14.16 -7.75
C HIS A 151 7.65 12.88 -6.93
N THR A 152 6.59 12.34 -6.31
CA THR A 152 6.71 11.09 -5.53
C THR A 152 6.96 9.87 -6.42
N LEU A 153 6.54 9.89 -7.69
CA LEU A 153 6.91 8.88 -8.66
C LEU A 153 8.43 8.86 -8.88
N GLU A 154 9.00 10.00 -9.22
CA GLU A 154 10.43 10.13 -9.51
C GLU A 154 11.31 9.83 -8.29
N GLU A 155 10.90 10.32 -7.12
CA GLU A 155 11.63 10.13 -5.88
C GLU A 155 11.59 8.68 -5.39
N ARG A 156 10.43 8.03 -5.41
CA ARG A 156 10.24 6.74 -4.73
C ARG A 156 10.47 5.53 -5.63
N SER A 157 10.18 5.64 -6.94
CA SER A 157 10.32 4.50 -7.84
C SER A 157 11.76 4.04 -7.99
N GLN A 158 12.73 4.95 -7.95
CA GLN A 158 14.16 4.62 -8.05
C GLN A 158 14.64 3.72 -6.90
N PHE A 159 14.12 3.89 -5.69
CA PHE A 159 14.48 3.03 -4.56
C PHE A 159 13.75 1.70 -4.62
N LEU A 160 12.46 1.71 -4.98
CA LEU A 160 11.69 0.48 -5.14
C LEU A 160 12.28 -0.44 -6.22
N ALA A 161 12.72 0.12 -7.34
CA ALA A 161 13.33 -0.63 -8.45
C ALA A 161 14.59 -1.41 -8.04
N GLN A 162 15.30 -0.94 -7.03
CA GLN A 162 16.52 -1.59 -6.53
C GLN A 162 16.25 -2.72 -5.54
N ILE A 163 15.02 -2.89 -5.05
CA ILE A 163 14.70 -3.97 -4.11
C ILE A 163 14.61 -5.28 -4.88
N PRO A 164 15.42 -6.30 -4.54
CA PRO A 164 15.38 -7.59 -5.21
C PRO A 164 14.17 -8.39 -4.74
N ALA A 165 13.05 -8.22 -5.45
CA ALA A 165 11.78 -8.86 -5.18
C ALA A 165 11.10 -9.27 -6.48
N SER A 166 10.39 -10.39 -6.48
CA SER A 166 9.65 -10.89 -7.64
C SER A 166 8.43 -10.01 -7.98
N VAL A 167 7.82 -9.37 -6.97
CA VAL A 167 6.72 -8.43 -7.17
C VAL A 167 7.02 -7.11 -6.46
N ARG A 168 7.26 -6.08 -7.26
CA ARG A 168 7.26 -4.67 -6.83
C ARG A 168 5.99 -4.02 -7.35
N PHE A 169 5.33 -3.22 -6.50
CA PHE A 169 4.07 -2.58 -6.90
C PHE A 169 3.98 -1.11 -6.49
N TRP A 170 3.19 -0.37 -7.24
CA TRP A 170 2.79 0.97 -6.84
C TRP A 170 1.36 0.99 -6.35
N SER A 171 1.13 1.62 -5.21
CA SER A 171 -0.17 2.11 -4.80
C SER A 171 -0.27 3.58 -5.19
N VAL A 172 -0.85 3.84 -6.36
CA VAL A 172 -1.11 5.20 -6.85
C VAL A 172 -2.35 5.71 -6.12
N GLU A 173 -2.20 5.88 -4.82
CA GLU A 173 -3.29 6.20 -3.88
C GLU A 173 -2.79 7.06 -2.71
N PRO A 174 -3.40 8.26 -2.51
CA PRO A 174 -4.37 8.88 -3.41
C PRO A 174 -3.72 9.44 -4.67
N LEU A 175 -4.35 9.23 -5.84
CA LEU A 175 -3.95 9.87 -7.09
C LEU A 175 -4.38 11.34 -7.04
N LEU A 176 -3.42 12.25 -6.87
CA LEU A 176 -3.67 13.68 -6.64
C LEU A 176 -3.44 14.56 -7.86
N LYS A 177 -2.67 14.07 -8.83
CA LYS A 177 -2.32 14.79 -10.07
C LYS A 177 -2.07 13.78 -11.18
N HIS A 178 -2.20 14.23 -12.43
CA HIS A 178 -1.77 13.47 -13.59
C HIS A 178 -0.27 13.15 -13.49
N LEU A 179 0.12 11.89 -13.68
CA LEU A 179 1.52 11.46 -13.55
C LEU A 179 2.36 11.70 -14.83
N GLY A 180 1.70 12.02 -15.94
CA GLY A 180 2.38 12.13 -17.24
C GLY A 180 2.70 10.75 -17.83
N ASP A 181 3.77 10.71 -18.63
CA ASP A 181 4.30 9.46 -19.17
C ASP A 181 5.07 8.71 -18.07
N ILE A 182 4.63 7.48 -17.79
CA ILE A 182 5.21 6.58 -16.79
C ILE A 182 5.90 5.37 -17.43
N SER A 183 5.89 5.25 -18.75
CA SER A 183 6.33 4.06 -19.50
C SER A 183 7.74 3.61 -19.14
N GLN A 184 8.67 4.54 -18.95
CA GLN A 184 10.06 4.25 -18.58
C GLN A 184 10.22 3.56 -17.21
N TYR A 185 9.24 3.68 -16.31
CA TYR A 185 9.29 3.10 -14.97
C TYR A 185 8.55 1.76 -14.87
N LEU A 186 7.68 1.44 -15.84
CA LEU A 186 6.81 0.26 -15.77
C LEU A 186 7.56 -1.07 -15.91
N ASN A 187 8.78 -1.06 -16.43
CA ASN A 187 9.62 -2.26 -16.49
C ASN A 187 10.06 -2.75 -15.09
N ASP A 188 10.06 -1.86 -14.10
CA ASP A 188 10.55 -2.15 -12.75
C ASP A 188 9.44 -2.55 -11.78
N VAL A 189 8.17 -2.51 -12.22
CA VAL A 189 7.01 -2.85 -11.38
C VAL A 189 6.12 -3.88 -12.05
N GLN A 190 5.60 -4.79 -11.25
CA GLN A 190 4.77 -5.90 -11.67
C GLN A 190 3.28 -5.68 -11.37
N TRP A 191 2.92 -4.56 -10.74
CA TRP A 191 1.52 -4.26 -10.42
C TRP A 191 1.30 -2.79 -10.08
N LEU A 192 0.18 -2.23 -10.58
CA LEU A 192 -0.32 -0.92 -10.17
C LEU A 192 -1.68 -1.04 -9.50
N ILE A 193 -1.84 -0.39 -8.35
CA ILE A 193 -3.13 -0.15 -7.70
C ILE A 193 -3.43 1.34 -7.85
N ILE A 194 -4.62 1.69 -8.34
CA ILE A 194 -5.01 3.08 -8.58
C ILE A 194 -6.22 3.43 -7.72
N GLY A 195 -6.16 4.56 -7.02
CA GLY A 195 -7.28 5.02 -6.21
C GLY A 195 -7.31 6.52 -5.95
N GLY A 196 -8.51 7.09 -6.05
CA GLY A 196 -8.78 8.45 -5.60
C GLY A 196 -8.95 8.54 -4.08
N GLU A 197 -8.83 9.75 -3.54
CA GLU A 197 -9.00 10.01 -2.11
C GLU A 197 -10.44 9.85 -1.67
N SER A 198 -10.68 9.23 -0.53
CA SER A 198 -12.03 9.01 0.02
C SER A 198 -12.30 9.88 1.25
N GLY A 199 -13.58 10.20 1.46
CA GLY A 199 -14.05 10.98 2.61
C GLY A 199 -14.51 12.40 2.25
N PRO A 200 -15.06 13.14 3.22
CA PRO A 200 -15.71 14.43 2.97
C PRO A 200 -14.74 15.52 2.46
N ASP A 201 -13.47 15.45 2.86
CA ASP A 201 -12.45 16.44 2.49
C ASP A 201 -11.59 15.96 1.31
N SER A 202 -12.07 14.96 0.53
CA SER A 202 -11.31 14.37 -0.56
C SER A 202 -11.00 15.38 -1.66
N ARG A 203 -9.76 15.37 -2.11
CA ARG A 203 -9.30 16.17 -3.26
C ARG A 203 -9.79 15.56 -4.56
N PRO A 204 -9.90 16.36 -5.62
CA PRO A 204 -10.37 15.88 -6.92
C PRO A 204 -9.53 14.72 -7.45
N CYS A 205 -10.22 13.71 -8.00
CA CYS A 205 -9.66 12.66 -8.84
C CYS A 205 -10.33 12.76 -10.22
N HIS A 206 -9.53 12.93 -11.26
CA HIS A 206 -10.03 13.00 -12.64
C HIS A 206 -9.94 11.62 -13.28
N ILE A 207 -11.03 11.17 -13.88
CA ILE A 207 -11.12 9.87 -14.55
C ILE A 207 -10.06 9.76 -15.65
N GLU A 208 -9.79 10.84 -16.36
CA GLU A 208 -8.76 10.92 -17.42
C GLU A 208 -7.35 10.59 -16.90
N TRP A 209 -7.07 10.86 -15.64
CA TRP A 209 -5.78 10.48 -15.02
C TRP A 209 -5.70 8.95 -14.84
N VAL A 210 -6.82 8.35 -14.41
CA VAL A 210 -6.94 6.89 -14.25
C VAL A 210 -6.85 6.19 -15.59
N GLU A 211 -7.57 6.70 -16.61
CA GLU A 211 -7.56 6.20 -18.00
C GLU A 211 -6.14 6.23 -18.58
N SER A 212 -5.41 7.33 -18.38
CA SER A 212 -4.03 7.47 -18.83
C SER A 212 -3.13 6.39 -18.23
N LEU A 213 -3.26 6.10 -16.94
CA LEU A 213 -2.48 5.07 -16.25
C LEU A 213 -2.86 3.67 -16.74
N VAL A 214 -4.16 3.37 -16.82
CA VAL A 214 -4.65 2.08 -17.33
C VAL A 214 -4.16 1.82 -18.75
N LYS A 215 -4.21 2.82 -19.63
CA LYS A 215 -3.71 2.71 -21.00
C LYS A 215 -2.23 2.34 -21.03
N GLN A 216 -1.39 3.06 -20.29
CA GLN A 216 0.06 2.82 -20.24
C GLN A 216 0.38 1.43 -19.64
N CYS A 217 -0.36 1.01 -18.61
CA CYS A 217 -0.22 -0.34 -18.04
C CYS A 217 -0.59 -1.42 -19.06
N ASN A 218 -1.66 -1.25 -19.83
CA ASN A 218 -2.06 -2.18 -20.88
C ASN A 218 -1.00 -2.29 -21.99
N GLU A 219 -0.43 -1.16 -22.41
CA GLU A 219 0.63 -1.11 -23.42
C GLU A 219 1.91 -1.83 -22.96
N SER A 220 2.25 -1.73 -21.67
CA SER A 220 3.40 -2.40 -21.06
C SER A 220 3.10 -3.83 -20.57
N LYS A 221 1.81 -4.26 -20.60
CA LYS A 221 1.34 -5.54 -20.03
C LYS A 221 1.56 -5.63 -18.51
N THR A 222 1.58 -4.50 -17.82
CA THR A 222 1.65 -4.46 -16.36
C THR A 222 0.24 -4.58 -15.78
N PRO A 223 -0.07 -5.61 -14.99
CA PRO A 223 -1.36 -5.75 -14.31
C PRO A 223 -1.77 -4.49 -13.57
N VAL A 224 -3.05 -4.10 -13.71
CA VAL A 224 -3.58 -2.88 -13.09
C VAL A 224 -4.88 -3.16 -12.33
N PHE A 225 -4.98 -2.56 -11.15
CA PHE A 225 -6.13 -2.69 -10.27
C PHE A 225 -6.72 -1.31 -9.96
N VAL A 226 -7.84 -0.97 -10.57
CA VAL A 226 -8.58 0.26 -10.24
C VAL A 226 -9.44 -0.03 -9.00
N LYS A 227 -8.96 0.42 -7.85
CA LYS A 227 -9.57 0.16 -6.55
C LYS A 227 -10.82 1.00 -6.34
N GLN A 228 -10.67 2.31 -6.48
CA GLN A 228 -11.75 3.28 -6.25
C GLN A 228 -11.45 4.60 -6.96
N LEU A 229 -12.50 5.34 -7.33
CA LEU A 229 -12.34 6.68 -7.92
C LEU A 229 -12.23 7.80 -6.86
N GLY A 230 -12.56 7.49 -5.61
CA GLY A 230 -12.62 8.46 -4.54
C GLY A 230 -14.01 9.06 -4.33
N SER A 231 -14.11 10.03 -3.42
CA SER A 231 -15.40 10.67 -3.10
C SER A 231 -15.61 12.01 -3.84
N ASN A 232 -14.60 12.50 -4.56
CA ASN A 232 -14.64 13.76 -5.30
C ASN A 232 -14.11 13.54 -6.73
N VAL A 233 -14.98 13.01 -7.60
CA VAL A 233 -14.60 12.51 -8.91
C VAL A 233 -15.05 13.46 -10.01
N TYR A 234 -14.21 13.63 -11.03
CA TYR A 234 -14.50 14.44 -12.20
C TYR A 234 -14.28 13.65 -13.49
N LEU A 235 -15.13 13.91 -14.47
CA LEU A 235 -15.01 13.46 -15.87
C LEU A 235 -15.23 14.66 -16.78
N ASN A 236 -14.32 14.94 -17.70
CA ASN A 236 -14.37 16.11 -18.58
C ASN A 236 -14.64 17.42 -17.82
N GLN A 237 -13.96 17.60 -16.69
CA GLN A 237 -14.08 18.75 -15.77
C GLN A 237 -15.48 18.92 -15.16
N GLN A 238 -16.37 17.95 -15.31
CA GLN A 238 -17.69 17.93 -14.67
C GLN A 238 -17.70 16.93 -13.51
N PRO A 239 -18.42 17.22 -12.42
CA PRO A 239 -18.57 16.27 -11.32
C PRO A 239 -19.17 14.95 -11.81
N PHE A 240 -18.48 13.84 -11.52
CA PHE A 240 -18.95 12.48 -11.81
C PHE A 240 -19.45 11.85 -10.52
N LYS A 241 -20.73 11.50 -10.46
CA LYS A 241 -21.35 10.96 -9.24
C LYS A 241 -21.37 9.44 -9.27
N THR A 242 -20.86 8.82 -8.21
CA THR A 242 -21.03 7.41 -7.90
C THR A 242 -22.05 7.23 -6.77
N LYS A 243 -22.76 6.11 -6.74
CA LYS A 243 -23.65 5.75 -5.62
C LYS A 243 -22.82 5.29 -4.42
N HIS A 244 -21.72 4.59 -4.69
CA HIS A 244 -20.81 4.14 -3.65
C HIS A 244 -20.00 5.31 -3.07
N ALA A 245 -20.04 5.51 -1.76
CA ALA A 245 -19.45 6.68 -1.07
C ALA A 245 -17.95 6.91 -1.32
N LYS A 246 -17.20 5.86 -1.64
CA LYS A 246 -15.77 5.93 -1.98
C LYS A 246 -15.53 5.81 -3.50
N GLY A 247 -16.60 5.74 -4.33
CA GLY A 247 -16.45 5.40 -5.73
C GLY A 247 -15.72 4.06 -5.92
N GLY A 248 -16.07 3.03 -5.14
CA GLY A 248 -15.39 1.73 -5.15
C GLY A 248 -16.16 0.62 -5.87
N GLU A 249 -17.38 0.90 -6.36
CA GLU A 249 -18.17 -0.06 -7.09
C GLU A 249 -17.74 -0.11 -8.56
N LEU A 250 -17.15 -1.23 -8.99
CA LEU A 250 -16.55 -1.39 -10.31
C LEU A 250 -17.55 -1.14 -11.45
N ALA A 251 -18.81 -1.55 -11.28
CA ALA A 251 -19.85 -1.38 -12.26
C ALA A 251 -20.24 0.09 -12.51
N GLU A 252 -19.86 1.00 -11.60
CA GLU A 252 -20.09 2.45 -11.74
C GLU A 252 -18.97 3.17 -12.49
N PHE A 253 -17.86 2.49 -12.78
CA PHE A 253 -16.72 3.08 -13.50
C PHE A 253 -17.02 3.15 -15.01
N PRO A 254 -16.44 4.13 -15.73
CA PRO A 254 -16.36 4.05 -17.18
C PRO A 254 -15.76 2.72 -17.65
N GLN A 255 -16.31 2.14 -18.72
CA GLN A 255 -15.98 0.78 -19.16
C GLN A 255 -14.46 0.54 -19.34
N GLN A 256 -13.73 1.53 -19.83
CA GLN A 256 -12.30 1.45 -20.13
C GLN A 256 -11.41 1.34 -18.88
N ILE A 257 -11.95 1.60 -17.68
CA ILE A 257 -11.25 1.49 -16.41
C ILE A 257 -11.89 0.48 -15.44
N GLN A 258 -12.82 -0.33 -15.93
CA GLN A 258 -13.39 -1.45 -15.16
C GLN A 258 -12.42 -2.64 -15.12
N ILE A 259 -11.29 -2.46 -14.47
CA ILE A 259 -10.21 -3.44 -14.47
C ILE A 259 -9.68 -3.68 -13.04
N ARG A 260 -9.54 -4.95 -12.66
CA ARG A 260 -8.99 -5.40 -11.37
C ARG A 260 -8.16 -6.66 -11.59
N GLU A 261 -6.93 -6.47 -12.03
CA GLU A 261 -5.97 -7.54 -12.26
C GLU A 261 -5.00 -7.67 -11.08
N PHE A 262 -4.48 -8.89 -10.92
CA PHE A 262 -3.41 -9.19 -9.99
C PHE A 262 -2.19 -9.69 -10.76
N PRO A 263 -0.98 -9.55 -10.19
CA PRO A 263 0.20 -10.18 -10.77
C PRO A 263 -0.02 -11.69 -10.92
N ASN A 264 0.49 -12.26 -12.03
CA ASN A 264 0.56 -13.71 -12.16
C ASN A 264 1.54 -14.23 -11.12
N PHE A 265 1.03 -14.94 -10.14
CA PHE A 265 1.82 -15.52 -9.06
C PHE A 265 1.46 -16.99 -8.91
N THR A 266 2.45 -17.85 -9.02
CA THR A 266 2.36 -19.27 -8.67
C THR A 266 3.10 -19.46 -7.34
N CYS A 267 2.40 -19.94 -6.31
CA CYS A 267 3.08 -20.48 -5.13
C CYS A 267 3.73 -21.79 -5.57
N ASP A 268 5.05 -21.81 -5.73
CA ASP A 268 5.82 -23.03 -5.91
C ASP A 268 5.88 -23.82 -4.59
#